data_695c2a777a76566fa10701222f65ebc4
#
_entry.id   695c2a777a76566fa10701222f65ebc4
#
_cell.length_a   1.000
_cell.length_b   1.000
_cell.length_c   1.000
_cell.angle_alpha   90.00
_cell.angle_beta   90.00
_cell.angle_gamma   90.00
#
_symmetry.space_group_name_H-M   'P 1'
#
loop_
_entity.id
_entity.type
_entity.pdbx_description
1 polymer ?
#
loop_
_entity_poly.entity_id
_entity_poly.type
_entity_poly.pdbx_seq_one_letter_code
_entity_poly.pdbx_strand_id
1 'polypeptide(L)'
;MTVVTLALALTLAAEAYLAAGSPSAVSLNAAAWTLVGSPDLVLHPTNLTGMEGWAAQLPTSTGSYVASVVTQYTSPLSRVRTIVIGAQVTTLAGAPTFTALDSCSPASVRLTLARTFQDGSDGHTELQWWSYAGVWPLQAGGSVGMVVPLHPAHWINAEGLTGADVPIDFTQTLARPALIGLGFGGGCVPGQGITTAGGSAQFILTTFSINK
;
A
#
# COMPACT_ATOMS: atom_id res chain seq x y z
N MET A 1 -42.26 3.21 19.60
CA MET A 1 -41.14 3.71 20.41
C MET A 1 -39.78 3.32 19.81
N THR A 2 -39.59 3.38 18.50
CA THR A 2 -38.37 2.78 17.82
C THR A 2 -37.56 3.79 16.99
N VAL A 3 -37.97 5.05 16.92
CA VAL A 3 -37.34 6.06 16.04
C VAL A 3 -36.26 6.89 16.77
N VAL A 4 -36.31 6.99 18.09
CA VAL A 4 -35.38 7.85 18.88
C VAL A 4 -33.99 7.20 19.04
N THR A 5 -33.91 5.88 19.05
CA THR A 5 -32.64 5.17 19.29
C THR A 5 -31.69 5.19 18.08
N LEU A 6 -32.21 5.29 16.87
CA LEU A 6 -31.39 5.31 15.65
C LEU A 6 -30.69 6.65 15.41
N ALA A 7 -31.34 7.76 15.76
CA ALA A 7 -30.78 9.10 15.62
C ALA A 7 -29.61 9.36 16.61
N LEU A 8 -29.70 8.79 17.83
CA LEU A 8 -28.65 8.96 18.84
C LEU A 8 -27.36 8.17 18.47
N ALA A 9 -27.51 7.00 17.85
CA ALA A 9 -26.36 6.21 17.41
C ALA A 9 -25.59 6.86 16.24
N LEU A 10 -26.28 7.53 15.33
CA LEU A 10 -25.65 8.24 14.22
C LEU A 10 -24.91 9.52 14.67
N THR A 11 -25.44 10.24 15.66
CA THR A 11 -24.77 11.45 16.21
C THR A 11 -23.51 11.09 16.99
N LEU A 12 -23.52 10.02 17.79
CA LEU A 12 -22.33 9.55 18.51
C LEU A 12 -21.22 9.04 17.57
N ALA A 13 -21.59 8.40 16.47
CA ALA A 13 -20.62 7.97 15.45
C ALA A 13 -20.00 9.16 14.69
N ALA A 14 -20.79 10.21 14.42
CA ALA A 14 -20.32 11.44 13.78
C ALA A 14 -19.39 12.25 14.69
N GLU A 15 -19.69 12.35 15.99
CA GLU A 15 -18.85 13.04 16.97
C GLU A 15 -17.53 12.28 17.24
N ALA A 16 -17.54 10.95 17.26
CA ALA A 16 -16.34 10.14 17.36
C ALA A 16 -15.44 10.28 16.11
N TYR A 17 -16.03 10.48 14.95
CA TYR A 17 -15.29 10.72 13.70
C TYR A 17 -14.66 12.13 13.65
N LEU A 18 -15.32 13.14 14.22
CA LEU A 18 -14.82 14.52 14.31
C LEU A 18 -13.73 14.69 15.40
N ALA A 19 -13.70 13.83 16.41
CA ALA A 19 -12.65 13.80 17.43
C ALA A 19 -11.36 13.08 16.96
N ALA A 20 -11.43 12.26 15.92
CA ALA A 20 -10.26 11.76 15.21
C ALA A 20 -9.71 12.93 14.40
N GLY A 21 -8.49 13.39 14.71
CA GLY A 21 -7.82 14.49 13.99
C GLY A 21 -7.95 14.31 12.48
N SER A 22 -8.13 15.42 11.76
CA SER A 22 -8.35 15.41 10.31
C SER A 22 -7.33 14.52 9.62
N PRO A 23 -7.76 13.62 8.73
CA PRO A 23 -6.85 12.74 8.00
C PRO A 23 -5.85 13.58 7.19
N SER A 24 -4.58 13.21 7.24
CA SER A 24 -3.56 13.80 6.38
C SER A 24 -3.52 13.00 5.08
N ALA A 25 -3.87 13.63 3.96
CA ALA A 25 -3.71 13.01 2.66
C ALA A 25 -2.24 13.01 2.24
N VAL A 26 -1.76 11.90 1.71
CA VAL A 26 -0.49 11.82 0.99
C VAL A 26 -0.76 12.30 -0.44
N SER A 27 0.13 13.12 -0.99
CA SER A 27 -0.03 13.60 -2.37
C SER A 27 -0.09 12.42 -3.35
N LEU A 28 -1.07 12.41 -4.22
CA LEU A 28 -1.22 11.43 -5.28
C LEU A 28 -0.67 11.91 -6.63
N ASN A 29 0.07 13.03 -6.64
CA ASN A 29 0.78 13.47 -7.83
C ASN A 29 1.82 12.42 -8.24
N ALA A 30 1.68 11.86 -9.44
CA ALA A 30 2.54 10.80 -9.95
C ALA A 30 4.04 11.15 -9.89
N ALA A 31 4.40 12.43 -10.07
CA ALA A 31 5.79 12.88 -10.00
C ALA A 31 6.41 12.81 -8.59
N ALA A 32 5.59 12.69 -7.54
CA ALA A 32 6.05 12.51 -6.16
C ALA A 32 6.30 11.04 -5.79
N TRP A 33 5.99 10.11 -6.70
CA TRP A 33 6.10 8.67 -6.46
C TRP A 33 7.19 8.06 -7.34
N THR A 34 7.88 7.08 -6.78
CA THR A 34 8.90 6.31 -7.47
C THR A 34 8.42 4.87 -7.62
N LEU A 35 8.48 4.37 -8.85
CA LEU A 35 8.24 2.97 -9.15
C LEU A 35 9.56 2.21 -9.06
N VAL A 36 9.55 1.10 -8.33
CA VAL A 36 10.67 0.17 -8.20
C VAL A 36 10.32 -1.11 -8.93
N GLY A 37 11.12 -1.48 -9.90
CA GLY A 37 10.87 -2.63 -10.78
C GLY A 37 11.62 -2.47 -12.09
N SER A 38 11.08 -3.02 -13.15
CA SER A 38 11.66 -2.91 -14.48
C SER A 38 11.69 -1.46 -14.96
N PRO A 39 12.79 -1.03 -15.62
CA PRO A 39 13.03 0.37 -15.96
C PRO A 39 12.10 0.94 -17.04
N ASP A 40 11.39 0.09 -17.76
CA ASP A 40 10.39 0.44 -18.77
C ASP A 40 9.03 0.84 -18.19
N LEU A 41 8.84 0.64 -16.87
CA LEU A 41 7.59 0.97 -16.21
C LEU A 41 7.56 2.43 -15.75
N VAL A 42 6.47 3.10 -16.05
CA VAL A 42 6.25 4.52 -15.74
C VAL A 42 4.94 4.72 -15.00
N LEU A 43 4.95 5.68 -14.06
CA LEU A 43 3.73 6.18 -13.42
C LEU A 43 3.12 7.28 -14.26
N HIS A 44 1.83 7.18 -14.51
CA HIS A 44 1.07 8.18 -15.24
C HIS A 44 0.08 8.88 -14.29
N PRO A 45 -0.04 10.21 -14.35
CA PRO A 45 -1.10 10.89 -13.63
C PRO A 45 -2.46 10.44 -14.15
N THR A 46 -3.42 10.27 -13.25
CA THR A 46 -4.81 10.01 -13.61
C THR A 46 -5.71 11.03 -12.97
N ASN A 47 -6.82 11.29 -13.61
CA ASN A 47 -7.90 12.12 -13.09
C ASN A 47 -9.21 11.34 -13.23
N LEU A 48 -9.46 10.44 -12.30
CA LEU A 48 -10.71 9.68 -12.25
C LEU A 48 -11.74 10.50 -11.48
N THR A 49 -12.74 10.98 -12.16
CA THR A 49 -13.88 11.69 -11.54
C THR A 49 -13.49 12.91 -10.69
N GLY A 50 -12.45 13.66 -11.10
CA GLY A 50 -12.01 14.87 -10.40
C GLY A 50 -11.09 14.59 -9.18
N MET A 51 -10.71 13.35 -8.93
CA MET A 51 -9.71 13.01 -7.91
C MET A 51 -8.35 12.78 -8.56
N GLU A 52 -7.33 13.46 -8.03
CA GLU A 52 -5.94 13.17 -8.39
C GLU A 52 -5.60 11.72 -8.01
N GLY A 53 -4.82 11.08 -8.86
CA GLY A 53 -4.32 9.74 -8.66
C GLY A 53 -3.15 9.46 -9.59
N TRP A 54 -2.57 8.30 -9.44
CA TRP A 54 -1.62 7.81 -10.43
C TRP A 54 -1.97 6.38 -10.84
N ALA A 55 -1.53 6.03 -12.03
CA ALA A 55 -1.68 4.70 -12.60
C ALA A 55 -0.33 4.14 -12.99
N ALA A 56 -0.13 2.85 -12.71
CA ALA A 56 0.99 2.06 -13.18
C ALA A 56 0.46 0.96 -14.10
N GLN A 57 0.94 0.90 -15.32
CA GLN A 57 0.70 -0.26 -16.17
C GLN A 57 1.47 -1.44 -15.57
N LEU A 58 0.77 -2.54 -15.33
CA LEU A 58 1.39 -3.74 -14.79
C LEU A 58 2.17 -4.47 -15.90
N PRO A 59 3.39 -4.97 -15.60
CA PRO A 59 4.28 -5.49 -16.61
C PRO A 59 3.76 -6.78 -17.24
N THR A 60 3.84 -6.86 -18.56
CA THR A 60 3.35 -8.01 -19.37
C THR A 60 4.46 -8.74 -20.11
N SER A 61 5.66 -8.17 -20.17
CA SER A 61 6.80 -8.79 -20.84
C SER A 61 7.53 -9.77 -19.92
N THR A 62 8.03 -10.85 -20.50
CA THR A 62 8.85 -11.84 -19.77
C THR A 62 10.05 -11.16 -19.12
N GLY A 63 10.23 -11.33 -17.83
CA GLY A 63 11.31 -10.74 -17.05
C GLY A 63 11.04 -9.32 -16.51
N SER A 64 9.95 -8.65 -16.95
CA SER A 64 9.54 -7.37 -16.36
C SER A 64 8.67 -7.59 -15.14
N TYR A 65 8.86 -6.76 -14.11
CA TYR A 65 8.12 -6.84 -12.85
C TYR A 65 7.94 -5.46 -12.21
N VAL A 66 6.96 -5.33 -11.33
CA VAL A 66 6.82 -4.21 -10.38
C VAL A 66 6.95 -4.74 -8.96
N ALA A 67 7.90 -4.19 -8.20
CA ALA A 67 8.14 -4.58 -6.81
C ALA A 67 7.47 -3.63 -5.83
N SER A 68 7.58 -2.31 -6.04
CA SER A 68 6.91 -1.34 -5.17
C SER A 68 6.69 0.00 -5.88
N VAL A 69 5.77 0.78 -5.32
CA VAL A 69 5.56 2.19 -5.67
C VAL A 69 5.55 2.98 -4.38
N VAL A 70 6.52 3.86 -4.21
CA VAL A 70 6.78 4.56 -2.94
C VAL A 70 6.91 6.06 -3.14
N THR A 71 6.64 6.82 -2.07
CA THR A 71 6.88 8.26 -2.02
C THR A 71 7.66 8.61 -0.75
N GLN A 72 8.38 9.73 -0.78
CA GLN A 72 9.04 10.26 0.39
C GLN A 72 8.00 10.68 1.43
N TYR A 73 8.24 10.30 2.67
CA TYR A 73 7.37 10.64 3.79
C TYR A 73 8.18 10.75 5.07
N THR A 74 8.36 11.97 5.58
CA THR A 74 9.24 12.27 6.71
C THR A 74 8.50 12.66 7.99
N SER A 75 7.15 12.76 7.94
CA SER A 75 6.38 13.07 9.14
C SER A 75 6.27 11.86 10.05
N PRO A 76 6.43 12.01 11.38
CA PRO A 76 6.30 10.90 12.30
C PRO A 76 4.93 10.21 12.25
N LEU A 77 4.94 8.89 12.22
CA LEU A 77 3.75 8.02 12.22
C LEU A 77 3.41 7.46 13.62
N SER A 78 4.18 7.79 14.65
CA SER A 78 4.03 7.25 16.00
C SER A 78 2.68 7.55 16.69
N ARG A 79 1.91 8.50 16.17
CA ARG A 79 0.56 8.82 16.65
C ARG A 79 -0.53 8.43 15.65
N VAL A 80 -0.17 7.83 14.55
CA VAL A 80 -1.10 7.37 13.52
C VAL A 80 -1.69 6.03 13.93
N ARG A 81 -3.00 5.88 13.79
CA ARG A 81 -3.72 4.64 14.11
C ARG A 81 -3.86 3.75 12.87
N THR A 82 -4.23 4.36 11.76
CA THR A 82 -4.51 3.63 10.53
C THR A 82 -4.06 4.40 9.30
N ILE A 83 -3.73 3.66 8.25
CA ILE A 83 -3.55 4.17 6.90
C ILE A 83 -4.65 3.57 6.03
N VAL A 84 -5.32 4.42 5.25
CA VAL A 84 -6.41 4.01 4.36
C VAL A 84 -5.95 4.16 2.92
N ILE A 85 -6.13 3.12 2.14
CA ILE A 85 -5.76 3.07 0.72
C ILE A 85 -6.98 2.68 -0.10
N GLY A 86 -7.25 3.44 -1.15
CA GLY A 86 -8.19 3.10 -2.20
C GLY A 86 -7.46 2.95 -3.53
N ALA A 87 -7.70 1.84 -4.21
CA ALA A 87 -7.13 1.58 -5.52
C ALA A 87 -8.05 0.70 -6.36
N GLN A 88 -7.75 0.56 -7.64
CA GLN A 88 -8.44 -0.35 -8.55
C GLN A 88 -7.48 -0.96 -9.57
N VAL A 89 -7.81 -2.14 -10.06
CA VAL A 89 -7.11 -2.79 -11.16
C VAL A 89 -8.03 -2.80 -12.37
N THR A 90 -7.66 -2.07 -13.41
CA THR A 90 -8.41 -2.00 -14.66
C THR A 90 -7.79 -2.90 -15.71
N THR A 91 -8.57 -3.76 -16.33
CA THR A 91 -8.15 -4.53 -17.51
C THR A 91 -8.06 -3.59 -18.70
N LEU A 92 -6.93 -3.59 -19.38
CA LEU A 92 -6.71 -2.84 -20.61
C LEU A 92 -6.95 -3.72 -21.86
N ALA A 93 -6.53 -4.99 -21.79
CA ALA A 93 -6.73 -5.95 -22.85
C ALA A 93 -6.67 -7.40 -22.33
N GLY A 94 -7.35 -8.32 -23.00
CA GLY A 94 -7.30 -9.75 -22.73
C GLY A 94 -7.92 -10.14 -21.38
N ALA A 95 -7.40 -11.22 -20.79
CA ALA A 95 -7.78 -11.74 -19.49
C ALA A 95 -6.52 -11.79 -18.58
N PRO A 96 -6.11 -10.66 -17.98
CA PRO A 96 -4.86 -10.59 -17.21
C PRO A 96 -4.94 -11.46 -15.96
N THR A 97 -3.89 -12.23 -15.73
CA THR A 97 -3.63 -12.98 -14.51
C THR A 97 -2.33 -12.45 -13.88
N PHE A 98 -2.26 -12.44 -12.55
CA PHE A 98 -1.12 -11.87 -11.82
C PHE A 98 -0.36 -12.99 -11.12
N THR A 99 0.96 -12.96 -11.24
CA THR A 99 1.86 -13.93 -10.64
C THR A 99 2.92 -13.20 -9.82
N ALA A 100 3.10 -13.63 -8.58
CA ALA A 100 4.18 -13.13 -7.74
C ALA A 100 5.50 -13.82 -8.10
N LEU A 101 6.61 -13.07 -8.06
CA LEU A 101 7.94 -13.61 -8.39
C LEU A 101 8.47 -14.58 -7.33
N ASP A 102 8.00 -14.49 -6.09
CA ASP A 102 8.30 -15.45 -5.03
C ASP A 102 7.56 -16.79 -5.20
N SER A 103 6.81 -16.96 -6.29
CA SER A 103 5.97 -18.14 -6.59
C SER A 103 4.89 -18.41 -5.54
N CYS A 104 4.67 -17.52 -4.59
CA CYS A 104 3.62 -17.65 -3.58
C CYS A 104 2.33 -16.97 -4.05
N SER A 105 1.27 -17.73 -4.04
CA SER A 105 -0.06 -17.25 -4.46
C SER A 105 -0.88 -16.82 -3.23
N PRO A 106 -1.76 -15.84 -3.38
CA PRO A 106 -1.97 -15.03 -4.59
C PRO A 106 -0.97 -13.86 -4.71
N ALA A 107 -0.75 -13.38 -5.94
CA ALA A 107 -0.12 -12.07 -6.14
C ALA A 107 -0.94 -11.00 -5.45
N SER A 108 -0.30 -10.13 -4.69
CA SER A 108 -0.98 -9.21 -3.76
C SER A 108 -0.28 -7.86 -3.67
N VAL A 109 -1.02 -6.89 -3.13
CA VAL A 109 -0.51 -5.57 -2.73
C VAL A 109 -0.56 -5.46 -1.21
N ARG A 110 0.46 -4.84 -0.64
CA ARG A 110 0.58 -4.52 0.79
C ARG A 110 1.04 -3.08 0.96
N LEU A 111 0.73 -2.48 2.08
CA LEU A 111 1.37 -1.22 2.46
C LEU A 111 2.82 -1.49 2.84
N THR A 112 3.74 -0.58 2.45
CA THR A 112 5.15 -0.63 2.86
C THR A 112 5.58 0.66 3.52
N LEU A 113 6.48 0.53 4.51
CA LEU A 113 7.15 1.61 5.22
C LEU A 113 8.65 1.31 5.25
N ALA A 114 9.49 2.35 5.12
CA ALA A 114 10.92 2.20 5.30
C ALA A 114 11.53 3.43 5.99
N ARG A 115 12.59 3.23 6.77
CA ARG A 115 13.45 4.32 7.27
C ARG A 115 14.40 4.82 6.20
N THR A 116 14.97 3.90 5.44
CA THR A 116 15.76 4.18 4.24
C THR A 116 15.24 3.28 3.15
N PHE A 117 15.24 3.80 1.92
CA PHE A 117 14.98 2.94 0.77
C PHE A 117 16.28 2.20 0.46
N GLN A 118 16.18 0.91 0.35
CA GLN A 118 17.28 0.09 -0.14
C GLN A 118 16.79 -0.71 -1.33
N ASP A 119 17.53 -0.61 -2.39
CA ASP A 119 17.35 -1.39 -3.61
C ASP A 119 17.80 -2.86 -3.44
N GLY A 120 18.01 -3.30 -2.20
CA GLY A 120 18.51 -4.62 -1.86
C GLY A 120 20.02 -4.76 -1.90
N SER A 121 20.76 -3.68 -2.24
CA SER A 121 22.23 -3.75 -2.36
C SER A 121 22.98 -3.61 -1.04
N ASP A 122 22.36 -3.00 -0.02
CA ASP A 122 23.09 -2.58 1.20
C ASP A 122 22.83 -3.44 2.45
N GLY A 123 22.01 -4.48 2.38
CA GLY A 123 21.83 -5.47 3.44
C GLY A 123 21.01 -5.04 4.67
N HIS A 124 20.37 -3.86 4.67
CA HIS A 124 19.54 -3.39 5.79
C HIS A 124 18.04 -3.62 5.55
N THR A 125 17.67 -4.84 5.32
CA THR A 125 16.27 -5.25 5.08
C THR A 125 15.38 -5.10 6.31
N GLU A 126 15.96 -5.08 7.51
CA GLU A 126 15.26 -4.88 8.78
C GLU A 126 14.61 -3.50 8.94
N LEU A 127 15.00 -2.53 8.13
CA LEU A 127 14.44 -1.19 8.15
C LEU A 127 13.23 -1.00 7.22
N GLN A 128 12.88 -2.04 6.47
CA GLN A 128 11.71 -2.05 5.60
C GLN A 128 10.64 -2.98 6.17
N TRP A 129 9.41 -2.49 6.17
CA TRP A 129 8.26 -3.13 6.76
C TRP A 129 7.12 -3.25 5.75
N TRP A 130 6.41 -4.36 5.81
CA TRP A 130 5.19 -4.59 5.02
C TRP A 130 4.03 -4.93 5.94
N SER A 131 2.84 -4.44 5.60
CA SER A 131 1.65 -4.82 6.34
C SER A 131 1.37 -6.31 6.17
N TYR A 132 1.16 -6.99 7.29
CA TYR A 132 0.66 -8.37 7.33
C TYR A 132 -0.87 -8.39 7.39
N ALA A 133 -1.48 -7.44 8.11
CA ALA A 133 -2.88 -7.12 8.00
C ALA A 133 -3.12 -6.19 6.80
N GLY A 134 -4.25 -6.35 6.09
CA GLY A 134 -4.52 -5.55 4.91
C GLY A 134 -3.70 -5.99 3.68
N VAL A 135 -3.55 -7.29 3.50
CA VAL A 135 -3.08 -7.89 2.24
C VAL A 135 -4.23 -7.92 1.25
N TRP A 136 -4.00 -7.42 0.06
CA TRP A 136 -5.04 -7.44 -0.96
C TRP A 136 -4.60 -8.23 -2.20
N PRO A 137 -5.30 -9.34 -2.51
CA PRO A 137 -5.05 -10.12 -3.71
C PRO A 137 -5.37 -9.31 -4.97
N LEU A 138 -4.45 -9.30 -5.93
CA LEU A 138 -4.68 -8.64 -7.21
C LEU A 138 -5.65 -9.45 -8.05
N GLN A 139 -6.69 -8.77 -8.51
CA GLN A 139 -7.73 -9.33 -9.39
C GLN A 139 -8.06 -8.34 -10.49
N ALA A 140 -8.16 -8.82 -11.72
CA ALA A 140 -8.57 -8.00 -12.87
C ALA A 140 -9.99 -7.45 -12.64
N GLY A 141 -10.17 -6.15 -12.85
CA GLY A 141 -11.44 -5.45 -12.58
C GLY A 141 -11.75 -5.26 -11.09
N GLY A 142 -10.85 -5.64 -10.19
CA GLY A 142 -11.05 -5.51 -8.74
C GLY A 142 -10.83 -4.08 -8.24
N SER A 143 -11.57 -3.72 -7.16
CA SER A 143 -11.36 -2.48 -6.41
C SER A 143 -10.86 -2.78 -5.01
N VAL A 144 -9.99 -1.93 -4.50
CA VAL A 144 -9.39 -2.03 -3.18
C VAL A 144 -9.90 -0.97 -2.24
N GLY A 145 -10.28 -1.40 -1.04
CA GLY A 145 -10.28 -0.53 0.12
C GLY A 145 -9.49 -1.22 1.24
N MET A 146 -8.30 -0.77 1.54
CA MET A 146 -7.52 -1.28 2.66
C MET A 146 -7.53 -0.27 3.81
N VAL A 147 -7.77 -0.77 5.03
CA VAL A 147 -7.53 -0.05 6.27
C VAL A 147 -6.46 -0.80 7.03
N VAL A 148 -5.27 -0.23 7.10
CA VAL A 148 -4.10 -0.88 7.68
C VAL A 148 -3.78 -0.25 9.03
N PRO A 149 -3.94 -1.00 10.16
CA PRO A 149 -3.57 -0.49 11.48
C PRO A 149 -2.04 -0.44 11.64
N LEU A 150 -1.54 0.63 12.27
CA LEU A 150 -0.12 0.77 12.63
C LEU A 150 0.20 0.08 13.98
N HIS A 151 -0.34 -1.11 14.16
CA HIS A 151 -0.06 -1.94 15.33
C HIS A 151 1.11 -2.89 15.03
N PRO A 152 2.14 -3.02 15.90
CA PRO A 152 3.36 -3.80 15.61
C PRO A 152 3.12 -5.23 15.13
N ALA A 153 2.13 -5.94 15.68
CA ALA A 153 1.81 -7.31 15.28
C ALA A 153 1.25 -7.46 13.85
N HIS A 154 0.95 -6.34 13.18
CA HIS A 154 0.40 -6.33 11.82
C HIS A 154 1.44 -5.97 10.74
N TRP A 155 2.72 -5.90 11.13
CA TRP A 155 3.82 -5.55 10.23
C TRP A 155 4.94 -6.56 10.35
N ILE A 156 5.53 -6.92 9.23
CA ILE A 156 6.68 -7.83 9.13
C ILE A 156 7.81 -7.15 8.38
N ASN A 157 9.04 -7.48 8.75
CA ASN A 157 10.24 -7.10 8.02
C ASN A 157 10.65 -8.18 6.99
N ALA A 158 11.75 -7.97 6.29
CA ALA A 158 12.25 -8.94 5.30
C ALA A 158 12.71 -10.28 5.90
N GLU A 159 13.00 -10.31 7.20
CA GLU A 159 13.36 -11.53 7.93
C GLU A 159 12.13 -12.32 8.39
N GLY A 160 10.92 -11.77 8.14
CA GLY A 160 9.66 -12.37 8.58
C GLY A 160 9.34 -12.10 10.06
N LEU A 161 10.12 -11.26 10.74
CA LEU A 161 9.86 -10.85 12.12
C LEU A 161 8.77 -9.79 12.17
N THR A 162 7.86 -9.92 13.13
CA THR A 162 6.84 -8.90 13.34
C THR A 162 7.42 -7.68 14.07
N GLY A 163 6.75 -6.52 13.94
CA GLY A 163 7.11 -5.35 14.74
C GLY A 163 6.95 -5.59 16.25
N ALA A 164 6.21 -6.62 16.66
CA ALA A 164 6.11 -7.04 18.07
C ALA A 164 7.33 -7.84 18.50
N ASP A 165 7.97 -8.59 17.60
CA ASP A 165 9.21 -9.34 17.88
C ASP A 165 10.42 -8.42 17.99
N VAL A 166 10.44 -7.33 17.20
CA VAL A 166 11.52 -6.33 17.16
C VAL A 166 10.96 -4.90 17.35
N PRO A 167 10.38 -4.59 18.52
CA PRO A 167 9.60 -3.37 18.74
C PRO A 167 10.42 -2.08 18.65
N ILE A 168 11.72 -2.14 18.93
CA ILE A 168 12.61 -0.97 18.84
C ILE A 168 12.71 -0.51 17.40
N ASP A 169 12.99 -1.42 16.46
CA ASP A 169 13.20 -1.10 15.04
C ASP A 169 11.91 -0.61 14.39
N PHE A 170 10.79 -1.27 14.70
CA PHE A 170 9.48 -0.83 14.21
C PHE A 170 9.12 0.57 14.73
N THR A 171 9.29 0.80 16.04
CA THR A 171 9.00 2.11 16.66
C THR A 171 9.90 3.22 16.10
N GLN A 172 11.17 2.94 15.86
CA GLN A 172 12.09 3.88 15.24
C GLN A 172 11.69 4.18 13.79
N THR A 173 11.21 3.20 13.03
CA THR A 173 10.68 3.42 11.68
C THR A 173 9.45 4.33 11.71
N LEU A 174 8.52 4.13 12.65
CA LEU A 174 7.36 5.01 12.81
C LEU A 174 7.74 6.42 13.27
N ALA A 175 8.79 6.56 14.07
CA ALA A 175 9.25 7.88 14.53
C ALA A 175 9.95 8.68 13.43
N ARG A 176 10.63 8.02 12.50
CA ARG A 176 11.43 8.63 11.44
C ARG A 176 11.29 7.87 10.12
N PRO A 177 10.10 7.80 9.55
CA PRO A 177 9.93 7.18 8.23
C PRO A 177 10.67 8.01 7.18
N ALA A 178 11.18 7.35 6.17
CA ALA A 178 11.74 8.00 4.97
C ALA A 178 10.82 7.78 3.76
N LEU A 179 10.20 6.60 3.69
CA LEU A 179 9.34 6.20 2.59
C LEU A 179 8.06 5.56 3.09
N ILE A 180 7.00 5.76 2.33
CA ILE A 180 5.71 5.08 2.47
C ILE A 180 5.19 4.71 1.09
N GLY A 181 4.49 3.60 0.96
CA GLY A 181 3.95 3.20 -0.33
C GLY A 181 3.32 1.83 -0.35
N LEU A 182 3.32 1.24 -1.53
CA LEU A 182 2.75 -0.06 -1.82
C LEU A 182 3.84 -1.03 -2.26
N GLY A 183 3.88 -2.21 -1.68
CA GLY A 183 4.71 -3.33 -2.11
C GLY A 183 3.87 -4.37 -2.82
N PHE A 184 4.38 -4.89 -3.92
CA PHE A 184 3.77 -5.95 -4.72
C PHE A 184 4.55 -7.25 -4.54
N GLY A 185 3.85 -8.37 -4.45
CA GLY A 185 4.47 -9.69 -4.28
C GLY A 185 3.47 -10.76 -3.91
N GLY A 186 3.97 -11.91 -3.48
CA GLY A 186 3.16 -13.02 -2.99
C GLY A 186 2.99 -13.04 -1.47
N GLY A 187 2.59 -14.21 -0.99
CA GLY A 187 2.35 -14.42 0.44
C GLY A 187 3.61 -14.70 1.25
N CYS A 188 4.70 -15.16 0.62
CA CYS A 188 5.90 -15.61 1.32
C CYS A 188 6.87 -14.47 1.61
N VAL A 189 7.24 -13.71 0.58
CA VAL A 189 8.19 -12.59 0.72
C VAL A 189 7.58 -11.34 0.11
N PRO A 190 7.14 -10.39 0.95
CA PRO A 190 6.58 -9.14 0.46
C PRO A 190 7.60 -8.35 -0.37
N GLY A 191 7.13 -7.64 -1.40
CA GLY A 191 7.98 -6.73 -2.17
C GLY A 191 8.89 -7.38 -3.21
N GLN A 192 8.81 -8.70 -3.41
CA GLN A 192 9.58 -9.40 -4.46
C GLN A 192 9.12 -9.05 -5.89
N GLY A 193 7.90 -8.55 -6.00
CA GLY A 193 7.34 -8.12 -7.27
C GLY A 193 6.30 -9.06 -7.87
N ILE A 194 5.63 -8.53 -8.87
CA ILE A 194 4.62 -9.26 -9.65
C ILE A 194 4.84 -9.06 -11.14
N THR A 195 4.34 -9.99 -11.93
CA THR A 195 4.20 -9.91 -13.38
C THR A 195 2.78 -10.26 -13.80
N THR A 196 2.44 -9.96 -15.05
CA THR A 196 1.10 -10.17 -15.62
C THR A 196 1.21 -11.04 -16.87
N ALA A 197 0.26 -11.95 -17.06
CA ALA A 197 0.15 -12.81 -18.23
C ALA A 197 -1.29 -12.86 -18.76
N GLY A 198 -1.50 -13.29 -20.00
CA GLY A 198 -2.81 -13.47 -20.60
C GLY A 198 -3.56 -12.19 -20.99
N GLY A 199 -2.99 -11.04 -20.72
CA GLY A 199 -3.57 -9.74 -21.01
C GLY A 199 -2.75 -8.60 -20.44
N SER A 200 -3.30 -7.38 -20.44
CA SER A 200 -2.70 -6.21 -19.82
C SER A 200 -3.65 -5.55 -18.83
N ALA A 201 -3.10 -5.01 -17.77
CA ALA A 201 -3.84 -4.34 -16.71
C ALA A 201 -3.10 -3.10 -16.21
N GLN A 202 -3.83 -2.23 -15.55
CA GLN A 202 -3.33 -1.03 -14.91
C GLN A 202 -3.78 -1.01 -13.46
N PHE A 203 -2.83 -0.75 -12.55
CA PHE A 203 -3.13 -0.47 -11.14
C PHE A 203 -3.27 1.05 -10.99
N ILE A 204 -4.35 1.49 -10.37
CA ILE A 204 -4.66 2.91 -10.19
C ILE A 204 -4.85 3.17 -8.70
N LEU A 205 -4.03 4.05 -8.13
CA LEU A 205 -4.21 4.53 -6.75
C LEU A 205 -5.10 5.77 -6.75
N THR A 206 -6.17 5.74 -5.97
CA THR A 206 -7.17 6.82 -5.88
C THR A 206 -7.24 7.47 -4.51
N THR A 207 -6.75 6.79 -3.47
CA THR A 207 -6.76 7.31 -2.10
C THR A 207 -5.55 6.81 -1.34
N PHE A 208 -4.89 7.71 -0.62
CA PHE A 208 -3.87 7.38 0.37
C PHE A 208 -3.98 8.38 1.51
N SER A 209 -4.53 7.97 2.64
CA SER A 209 -4.75 8.86 3.79
C SER A 209 -4.25 8.26 5.09
N ILE A 210 -3.75 9.13 5.96
CA ILE A 210 -3.14 8.80 7.25
C ILE A 210 -4.02 9.36 8.36
N ASN A 211 -4.56 8.49 9.20
CA ASN A 211 -5.50 8.84 10.25
C ASN A 211 -4.83 8.73 11.63
N LYS A 212 -4.95 9.78 12.43
CA LYS A 212 -4.42 9.88 13.80
C LYS A 212 -5.43 9.43 14.83
#